data_5774a472e0a019707d955212f13e8b91
#
_entry.id   5774a472e0a019707d955212f13e8b91
#
_cell.length_a   1.000
_cell.length_b   1.000
_cell.length_c   1.000
_cell.angle_alpha   90.00
_cell.angle_beta   90.00
_cell.angle_gamma   90.00
#
_symmetry.space_group_name_H-M   'P 1'
#
loop_
_entity.id
_entity.type
_entity.pdbx_description
1 polymer ?
#
loop_
_entity_poly.entity_id
_entity_poly.type
_entity_poly.pdbx_seq_one_letter_code
_entity_poly.pdbx_strand_id
1 'polypeptide(L)'
;MRTHAIDHSRWLRTLALAALSLCLCVVVLGAYVRLSAAGLGCPDWPGCYGHLTPSAAAADVRTAAAPLAGRPLDVGKAWREMAHRYAAGTLGGLILLLAVMGIAWRRERIVQPWFVAALLAIVVMQGMLGMLTVTWQLTPLIVSLHLLFGFTTLSLLWWLVLTLWRPRRAAFEGGAMQGGVLTGCPVKGLVTARRLALAALVVLGLQIALGGWTSSNYAAIACPDLPTCQGSWWPQADFRSAYVLWGSLGINYEGGVLANPARVAIHLTHRYGAALVSLALLASALAALLVRGIRSVTLAAAAVMLALALQLAIGISMVLMGFPLWLATAHNAGAALLLLAVLALNRSLRPVWVPAAARSLKAA
;
A
#
# COMPACT_ATOMS: atom_id res chain seq x y z
N MET A 1 19.98 40.61 16.03
CA MET A 1 20.01 39.62 14.95
C MET A 1 19.16 38.43 15.35
N ARG A 2 17.95 38.30 14.83
CA ARG A 2 17.13 37.05 14.99
C ARG A 2 17.74 36.01 14.04
N THR A 3 18.55 35.09 14.57
CA THR A 3 18.93 33.90 13.85
C THR A 3 17.63 33.19 13.44
N HIS A 4 17.38 33.07 12.14
CA HIS A 4 16.34 32.23 11.61
C HIS A 4 16.61 30.78 12.08
N ALA A 5 16.03 30.39 13.21
CA ALA A 5 16.09 29.03 13.66
C ALA A 5 15.50 28.19 12.51
N ILE A 6 16.30 27.31 11.94
CA ILE A 6 15.87 26.42 10.85
C ILE A 6 14.70 25.57 11.40
N ASP A 7 13.52 25.71 10.79
CA ASP A 7 12.36 24.92 11.19
C ASP A 7 12.51 23.49 10.66
N HIS A 8 13.24 22.67 11.43
CA HIS A 8 13.48 21.26 11.10
C HIS A 8 12.18 20.48 10.89
N SER A 9 11.08 20.90 11.53
CA SER A 9 9.77 20.27 11.35
C SER A 9 9.21 20.48 9.95
N ARG A 10 9.50 21.65 9.33
CA ARG A 10 9.09 21.95 7.95
C ARG A 10 9.82 21.05 6.95
N TRP A 11 11.13 20.88 7.10
CA TRP A 11 11.91 20.01 6.24
C TRP A 11 11.44 18.55 6.32
N LEU A 12 11.23 18.04 7.53
CA LEU A 12 10.70 16.67 7.71
C LEU A 12 9.31 16.48 7.09
N ARG A 13 8.43 17.50 7.19
CA ARG A 13 7.10 17.47 6.55
C ARG A 13 7.21 17.41 5.04
N THR A 14 7.99 18.30 4.42
CA THR A 14 8.17 18.36 2.97
C THR A 14 8.74 17.05 2.44
N LEU A 15 9.79 16.53 3.11
CA LEU A 15 10.43 15.28 2.72
C LEU A 15 9.48 14.08 2.89
N ALA A 16 8.71 14.03 3.97
CA ALA A 16 7.73 12.96 4.19
C ALA A 16 6.61 12.99 3.14
N LEU A 17 6.15 14.18 2.72
CA LEU A 17 5.18 14.30 1.61
C LEU A 17 5.78 13.86 0.29
N ALA A 18 6.99 14.29 -0.04
CA ALA A 18 7.67 13.88 -1.26
C ALA A 18 7.84 12.36 -1.32
N ALA A 19 8.30 11.75 -0.20
CA ALA A 19 8.43 10.30 -0.09
C ALA A 19 7.08 9.58 -0.20
N LEU A 20 6.01 10.10 0.43
CA LEU A 20 4.66 9.53 0.33
C LEU A 20 4.14 9.57 -1.11
N SER A 21 4.24 10.73 -1.78
CA SER A 21 3.78 10.90 -3.16
C SER A 21 4.53 9.97 -4.11
N LEU A 22 5.87 9.91 -3.98
CA LEU A 22 6.68 9.00 -4.78
C LEU A 22 6.36 7.54 -4.47
N CYS A 23 6.13 7.18 -3.19
CA CYS A 23 5.76 5.83 -2.80
C CYS A 23 4.43 5.38 -3.45
N LEU A 24 3.42 6.26 -3.50
CA LEU A 24 2.16 5.99 -4.20
C LEU A 24 2.42 5.75 -5.70
N CYS A 25 3.23 6.58 -6.34
CA CYS A 25 3.61 6.38 -7.74
C CYS A 25 4.35 5.05 -7.96
N VAL A 26 5.29 4.69 -7.07
CA VAL A 26 6.05 3.43 -7.13
C VAL A 26 5.13 2.21 -6.99
N VAL A 27 4.17 2.25 -6.06
CA VAL A 27 3.18 1.17 -5.88
C VAL A 27 2.34 0.98 -7.14
N VAL A 28 1.85 2.06 -7.74
CA VAL A 28 1.04 2.00 -8.97
C VAL A 28 1.88 1.55 -10.16
N LEU A 29 3.10 2.10 -10.31
CA LEU A 29 4.02 1.71 -11.37
C LEU A 29 4.44 0.24 -11.25
N GLY A 30 4.69 -0.27 -10.05
CA GLY A 30 5.00 -1.68 -9.81
C GLY A 30 3.85 -2.61 -10.23
N ALA A 31 2.60 -2.23 -9.94
CA ALA A 31 1.44 -2.95 -10.43
C ALA A 31 1.35 -2.94 -11.96
N TYR A 32 1.60 -1.79 -12.60
CA TYR A 32 1.64 -1.68 -14.05
C TYR A 32 2.73 -2.56 -14.68
N VAL A 33 3.95 -2.55 -14.14
CA VAL A 33 5.06 -3.42 -14.59
C VAL A 33 4.65 -4.89 -14.51
N ARG A 34 4.08 -5.31 -13.37
CA ARG A 34 3.62 -6.69 -13.18
C ARG A 34 2.52 -7.09 -14.16
N LEU A 35 1.50 -6.24 -14.32
CA LEU A 35 0.31 -6.52 -15.14
C LEU A 35 0.61 -6.44 -16.65
N SER A 36 1.62 -5.68 -17.05
CA SER A 36 2.08 -5.59 -18.46
C SER A 36 3.10 -6.66 -18.84
N ALA A 37 3.25 -7.72 -18.02
CA ALA A 37 4.23 -8.80 -18.20
C ALA A 37 5.66 -8.25 -18.43
N ALA A 38 6.02 -7.18 -17.72
CA ALA A 38 7.35 -6.55 -17.81
C ALA A 38 8.24 -6.85 -16.59
N GLY A 39 7.76 -7.64 -15.62
CA GLY A 39 8.50 -7.93 -14.40
C GLY A 39 9.71 -8.85 -14.53
N LEU A 40 9.95 -9.37 -15.73
CA LEU A 40 11.17 -10.11 -16.12
C LEU A 40 11.76 -9.52 -17.42
N GLY A 41 11.59 -8.22 -17.65
CA GLY A 41 12.18 -7.51 -18.79
C GLY A 41 13.70 -7.38 -18.68
N CYS A 42 14.24 -7.45 -17.44
CA CYS A 42 15.67 -7.48 -17.15
C CYS A 42 15.99 -8.77 -16.37
N PRO A 43 16.91 -9.63 -16.85
CA PRO A 43 17.21 -10.93 -16.23
C PRO A 43 18.08 -10.81 -14.97
N ASP A 44 18.74 -9.68 -14.78
CA ASP A 44 19.71 -9.39 -13.71
C ASP A 44 19.22 -8.26 -12.78
N TRP A 45 19.92 -8.09 -11.69
CA TRP A 45 19.68 -7.03 -10.71
C TRP A 45 21.01 -6.60 -10.09
N PRO A 46 21.24 -5.29 -9.86
CA PRO A 46 20.33 -4.14 -10.00
C PRO A 46 20.22 -3.59 -11.43
N GLY A 47 21.08 -4.00 -12.34
CA GLY A 47 21.12 -3.55 -13.74
C GLY A 47 20.09 -4.24 -14.63
N CYS A 48 20.35 -4.15 -15.95
CA CYS A 48 19.57 -4.77 -17.01
C CYS A 48 20.53 -5.25 -18.10
N TYR A 49 20.69 -6.57 -18.26
CA TYR A 49 21.67 -7.19 -19.16
C TYR A 49 23.10 -6.66 -18.93
N GLY A 50 23.52 -6.51 -17.67
CA GLY A 50 24.84 -6.00 -17.27
C GLY A 50 25.00 -4.48 -17.39
N HIS A 51 23.99 -3.74 -17.83
CA HIS A 51 24.04 -2.29 -18.01
C HIS A 51 23.14 -1.56 -17.01
N LEU A 52 23.40 -0.26 -16.82
CA LEU A 52 22.54 0.60 -16.01
C LEU A 52 21.27 1.01 -16.74
N THR A 53 21.28 1.01 -18.08
CA THR A 53 20.13 1.41 -18.90
C THR A 53 19.78 0.37 -19.95
N PRO A 54 18.48 0.13 -20.23
CA PRO A 54 18.07 -0.76 -21.31
C PRO A 54 18.55 -0.35 -22.71
N SER A 55 18.79 0.94 -22.95
CA SER A 55 19.30 1.43 -24.23
C SER A 55 20.75 1.01 -24.48
N ALA A 56 21.60 1.02 -23.44
CA ALA A 56 22.96 0.51 -23.53
C ALA A 56 22.96 -1.00 -23.79
N ALA A 57 22.13 -1.75 -23.05
CA ALA A 57 21.94 -3.18 -23.28
C ALA A 57 21.48 -3.48 -24.72
N ALA A 58 20.57 -2.67 -25.28
CA ALA A 58 20.08 -2.84 -26.66
C ALA A 58 21.15 -2.55 -27.69
N ALA A 59 22.12 -1.69 -27.44
CA ALA A 59 23.25 -1.45 -28.32
C ALA A 59 24.14 -2.71 -28.40
N ASP A 60 24.49 -3.29 -27.23
CA ASP A 60 25.35 -4.47 -27.15
C ASP A 60 24.69 -5.73 -27.73
N VAL A 61 23.39 -5.96 -27.43
CA VAL A 61 22.65 -7.13 -27.94
C VAL A 61 22.56 -7.11 -29.48
N ARG A 62 22.51 -5.92 -30.09
CA ARG A 62 22.55 -5.79 -31.57
C ARG A 62 23.91 -6.15 -32.18
N THR A 63 24.99 -6.00 -31.42
CA THR A 63 26.36 -6.32 -31.87
C THR A 63 26.80 -7.72 -31.44
N ALA A 64 26.15 -8.34 -30.44
CA ALA A 64 26.46 -9.67 -29.97
C ALA A 64 25.78 -10.76 -30.80
N ALA A 65 26.53 -11.79 -31.18
CA ALA A 65 26.05 -12.94 -31.98
C ALA A 65 25.11 -13.89 -31.19
N ALA A 66 24.95 -13.73 -29.87
CA ALA A 66 24.10 -14.58 -29.06
C ALA A 66 23.29 -13.76 -28.03
N PRO A 67 22.02 -14.16 -27.74
CA PRO A 67 21.24 -13.49 -26.72
C PRO A 67 21.87 -13.67 -25.32
N LEU A 68 22.26 -12.58 -24.69
CA LEU A 68 22.67 -12.54 -23.28
C LEU A 68 21.54 -13.13 -22.42
N ALA A 69 21.87 -14.12 -21.57
CA ALA A 69 20.92 -14.77 -20.66
C ALA A 69 19.77 -15.59 -21.28
N GLY A 70 19.88 -16.04 -22.54
CA GLY A 70 18.91 -16.97 -23.14
C GLY A 70 17.50 -16.42 -23.41
N ARG A 71 17.29 -15.10 -23.23
CA ARG A 71 16.02 -14.42 -23.52
C ARG A 71 16.23 -13.26 -24.48
N PRO A 72 15.35 -13.07 -25.49
CA PRO A 72 15.40 -11.90 -26.33
C PRO A 72 15.08 -10.64 -25.53
N LEU A 73 15.85 -9.58 -25.74
CA LEU A 73 15.62 -8.28 -25.11
C LEU A 73 14.39 -7.60 -25.71
N ASP A 74 13.36 -7.40 -24.90
CA ASP A 74 12.26 -6.47 -25.17
C ASP A 74 12.57 -5.13 -24.49
N VAL A 75 13.03 -4.15 -25.27
CA VAL A 75 13.43 -2.83 -24.77
C VAL A 75 12.28 -2.11 -24.07
N GLY A 76 11.03 -2.31 -24.54
CA GLY A 76 9.84 -1.69 -23.93
C GLY A 76 9.53 -2.28 -22.55
N LYS A 77 9.63 -3.59 -22.39
CA LYS A 77 9.49 -4.26 -21.08
C LYS A 77 10.63 -3.88 -20.15
N ALA A 78 11.86 -3.89 -20.63
CA ALA A 78 13.05 -3.54 -19.86
C ALA A 78 12.97 -2.09 -19.32
N TRP A 79 12.52 -1.13 -20.13
CA TRP A 79 12.33 0.25 -19.67
C TRP A 79 11.25 0.40 -18.61
N ARG A 80 10.12 -0.30 -18.74
CA ARG A 80 9.06 -0.29 -17.72
C ARG A 80 9.59 -0.78 -16.38
N GLU A 81 10.34 -1.88 -16.39
CA GLU A 81 10.93 -2.44 -15.18
C GLU A 81 12.00 -1.51 -14.58
N MET A 82 12.93 -1.00 -15.40
CA MET A 82 13.99 -0.11 -14.93
C MET A 82 13.44 1.22 -14.41
N ALA A 83 12.40 1.78 -15.02
CA ALA A 83 11.72 2.97 -14.50
C ALA A 83 11.18 2.74 -13.08
N HIS A 84 10.59 1.57 -12.83
CA HIS A 84 10.15 1.19 -11.49
C HIS A 84 11.34 1.06 -10.51
N ARG A 85 12.44 0.41 -10.92
CA ARG A 85 13.66 0.26 -10.10
C ARG A 85 14.27 1.62 -9.75
N TYR A 86 14.36 2.56 -10.71
CA TYR A 86 14.88 3.91 -10.45
C TYR A 86 13.99 4.69 -9.49
N ALA A 87 12.68 4.66 -9.69
CA ALA A 87 11.72 5.32 -8.79
C ALA A 87 11.78 4.73 -7.37
N ALA A 88 11.90 3.39 -7.25
CA ALA A 88 12.05 2.71 -5.96
C ALA A 88 13.38 3.04 -5.28
N GLY A 89 14.49 3.11 -6.03
CA GLY A 89 15.79 3.54 -5.52
C GLY A 89 15.78 4.98 -5.01
N THR A 90 15.14 5.89 -5.76
CA THR A 90 14.94 7.29 -5.34
C THR A 90 14.11 7.37 -4.05
N LEU A 91 13.03 6.58 -3.95
CA LEU A 91 12.23 6.47 -2.73
C LEU A 91 13.07 5.97 -1.55
N GLY A 92 13.90 4.96 -1.77
CA GLY A 92 14.85 4.45 -0.77
C GLY A 92 15.79 5.55 -0.27
N GLY A 93 16.35 6.37 -1.17
CA GLY A 93 17.17 7.54 -0.83
C GLY A 93 16.42 8.59 0.00
N LEU A 94 15.16 8.90 -0.35
CA LEU A 94 14.33 9.82 0.45
C LEU A 94 14.03 9.27 1.84
N ILE A 95 13.76 7.98 1.97
CA ILE A 95 13.51 7.34 3.28
C ILE A 95 14.80 7.28 4.11
N LEU A 96 15.95 7.01 3.49
CA LEU A 96 17.24 7.08 4.17
C LEU A 96 17.50 8.50 4.72
N LEU A 97 17.25 9.52 3.90
CA LEU A 97 17.39 10.92 4.33
C LEU A 97 16.43 11.25 5.49
N LEU A 98 15.16 10.78 5.42
CA LEU A 98 14.21 10.91 6.54
C LEU A 98 14.73 10.24 7.81
N ALA A 99 15.33 9.06 7.70
CA ALA A 99 15.90 8.34 8.84
C ALA A 99 17.08 9.10 9.44
N VAL A 100 18.02 9.55 8.62
CA VAL A 100 19.18 10.35 9.06
C VAL A 100 18.73 11.62 9.77
N MET A 101 17.83 12.40 9.16
CA MET A 101 17.32 13.64 9.74
C MET A 101 16.53 13.37 11.04
N GLY A 102 15.66 12.36 11.06
CA GLY A 102 14.86 12.01 12.25
C GLY A 102 15.74 11.54 13.43
N ILE A 103 16.85 10.86 13.16
CA ILE A 103 17.82 10.43 14.17
C ILE A 103 18.70 11.61 14.60
N ALA A 104 19.20 12.43 13.69
CA ALA A 104 20.02 13.59 13.99
C ALA A 104 19.26 14.59 14.89
N TRP A 105 17.99 14.83 14.59
CA TRP A 105 17.14 15.77 15.35
C TRP A 105 16.29 15.10 16.44
N ARG A 106 16.71 13.93 16.93
CA ARG A 106 15.99 13.17 17.96
C ARG A 106 15.70 13.97 19.25
N ARG A 107 16.57 14.92 19.58
CA ARG A 107 16.41 15.78 20.76
C ARG A 107 15.20 16.71 20.66
N GLU A 108 14.77 17.07 19.46
CA GLU A 108 13.60 17.91 19.21
C GLU A 108 12.28 17.13 19.33
N ARG A 109 12.34 15.80 19.43
CA ARG A 109 11.19 14.90 19.57
C ARG A 109 10.10 15.11 18.51
N ILE A 110 10.49 15.51 17.29
CA ILE A 110 9.58 15.71 16.17
C ILE A 110 9.05 14.36 15.67
N VAL A 111 9.95 13.40 15.51
CA VAL A 111 9.67 12.02 15.11
C VAL A 111 10.41 11.08 16.07
N GLN A 112 9.81 9.93 16.36
CA GLN A 112 10.48 8.92 17.16
C GLN A 112 11.58 8.23 16.32
N PRO A 113 12.84 8.15 16.79
CA PRO A 113 13.95 7.57 16.05
C PRO A 113 13.70 6.12 15.61
N TRP A 114 13.08 5.32 16.49
CA TRP A 114 12.76 3.92 16.17
C TRP A 114 11.79 3.79 14.99
N PHE A 115 10.87 4.77 14.81
CA PHE A 115 9.89 4.75 13.73
C PHE A 115 10.55 4.93 12.36
N VAL A 116 11.46 5.89 12.24
CA VAL A 116 12.19 6.12 10.97
C VAL A 116 13.21 5.02 10.70
N ALA A 117 13.79 4.42 11.74
CA ALA A 117 14.66 3.24 11.62
C ALA A 117 13.85 2.01 11.13
N ALA A 118 12.66 1.77 11.68
CA ALA A 118 11.78 0.70 11.22
C ALA A 118 11.33 0.92 9.76
N LEU A 119 11.00 2.16 9.38
CA LEU A 119 10.65 2.51 8.00
C LEU A 119 11.84 2.21 7.05
N LEU A 120 13.07 2.55 7.45
CA LEU A 120 14.28 2.25 6.68
C LEU A 120 14.50 0.73 6.57
N ALA A 121 14.34 -0.01 7.65
CA ALA A 121 14.48 -1.48 7.64
C ALA A 121 13.46 -2.14 6.68
N ILE A 122 12.21 -1.64 6.67
CA ILE A 122 11.17 -2.14 5.77
C ILE A 122 11.50 -1.82 4.31
N VAL A 123 12.03 -0.64 3.99
CA VAL A 123 12.39 -0.32 2.60
C VAL A 123 13.62 -1.10 2.12
N VAL A 124 14.57 -1.42 3.00
CA VAL A 124 15.67 -2.32 2.67
C VAL A 124 15.15 -3.72 2.36
N MET A 125 14.27 -4.26 3.22
CA MET A 125 13.59 -5.54 2.97
C MET A 125 12.81 -5.52 1.65
N GLN A 126 12.15 -4.40 1.35
CA GLN A 126 11.42 -4.19 0.09
C GLN A 126 12.35 -4.27 -1.13
N GLY A 127 13.55 -3.70 -1.06
CA GLY A 127 14.57 -3.82 -2.10
C GLY A 127 15.03 -5.26 -2.30
N MET A 128 15.26 -6.00 -1.19
CA MET A 128 15.59 -7.43 -1.25
C MET A 128 14.47 -8.26 -1.88
N LEU A 129 13.22 -8.03 -1.48
CA LEU A 129 12.08 -8.71 -2.09
C LEU A 129 11.96 -8.36 -3.58
N GLY A 130 12.24 -7.10 -3.98
CA GLY A 130 12.28 -6.68 -5.38
C GLY A 130 13.35 -7.44 -6.18
N MET A 131 14.54 -7.65 -5.63
CA MET A 131 15.56 -8.51 -6.23
C MET A 131 15.05 -9.95 -6.39
N LEU A 132 14.44 -10.49 -5.34
CA LEU A 132 13.94 -11.87 -5.34
C LEU A 132 12.77 -12.07 -6.33
N THR A 133 11.96 -11.05 -6.64
CA THR A 133 10.94 -11.18 -7.70
C THR A 133 11.54 -11.52 -9.05
N VAL A 134 12.73 -11.02 -9.36
CA VAL A 134 13.46 -11.31 -10.60
C VAL A 134 14.22 -12.62 -10.51
N THR A 135 15.07 -12.78 -9.49
CA THR A 135 15.96 -13.95 -9.36
C THR A 135 15.19 -15.25 -9.09
N TRP A 136 14.02 -15.19 -8.46
CA TRP A 136 13.11 -16.32 -8.25
C TRP A 136 11.92 -16.32 -9.23
N GLN A 137 12.11 -15.66 -10.38
CA GLN A 137 11.24 -15.73 -11.55
C GLN A 137 9.75 -15.60 -11.23
N LEU A 138 9.39 -14.52 -10.51
CA LEU A 138 8.02 -14.13 -10.13
C LEU A 138 7.32 -15.16 -9.23
N THR A 139 8.04 -15.88 -8.36
CA THR A 139 7.42 -16.77 -7.36
C THR A 139 6.26 -16.05 -6.65
N PRO A 140 5.03 -16.61 -6.65
CA PRO A 140 3.83 -15.90 -6.20
C PRO A 140 3.90 -15.36 -4.77
N LEU A 141 4.51 -16.11 -3.85
CA LEU A 141 4.71 -15.66 -2.47
C LEU A 141 5.60 -14.41 -2.39
N ILE A 142 6.71 -14.40 -3.13
CA ILE A 142 7.66 -13.27 -3.13
C ILE A 142 7.01 -12.03 -3.73
N VAL A 143 6.29 -12.17 -4.85
CA VAL A 143 5.54 -11.06 -5.47
C VAL A 143 4.48 -10.51 -4.52
N SER A 144 3.74 -11.39 -3.83
CA SER A 144 2.71 -10.99 -2.87
C SER A 144 3.30 -10.30 -1.64
N LEU A 145 4.42 -10.80 -1.10
CA LEU A 145 5.13 -10.15 0.00
C LEU A 145 5.70 -8.80 -0.43
N HIS A 146 6.29 -8.68 -1.62
CA HIS A 146 6.79 -7.43 -2.15
C HIS A 146 5.66 -6.38 -2.23
N LEU A 147 4.48 -6.76 -2.72
CA LEU A 147 3.31 -5.89 -2.72
C LEU A 147 2.91 -5.47 -1.30
N LEU A 148 2.79 -6.41 -0.36
CA LEU A 148 2.37 -6.11 1.02
C LEU A 148 3.35 -5.20 1.76
N PHE A 149 4.65 -5.41 1.60
CA PHE A 149 5.67 -4.52 2.17
C PHE A 149 5.64 -3.13 1.50
N GLY A 150 5.34 -3.05 0.21
CA GLY A 150 5.10 -1.77 -0.49
C GLY A 150 3.92 -1.00 0.10
N PHE A 151 2.77 -1.67 0.33
CA PHE A 151 1.62 -1.08 1.00
C PHE A 151 1.90 -0.73 2.47
N THR A 152 2.74 -1.50 3.15
CA THR A 152 3.20 -1.18 4.52
C THR A 152 4.07 0.07 4.54
N THR A 153 5.02 0.20 3.61
CA THR A 153 5.84 1.41 3.45
C THR A 153 4.96 2.65 3.21
N LEU A 154 3.99 2.55 2.29
CA LEU A 154 3.02 3.60 2.01
C LEU A 154 2.20 3.97 3.26
N SER A 155 1.75 2.97 4.02
CA SER A 155 0.98 3.15 5.26
C SER A 155 1.78 3.88 6.34
N LEU A 156 3.05 3.53 6.51
CA LEU A 156 3.94 4.16 7.50
C LEU A 156 4.29 5.59 7.09
N LEU A 157 4.55 5.85 5.81
CA LEU A 157 4.76 7.22 5.31
C LEU A 157 3.51 8.08 5.50
N TRP A 158 2.33 7.55 5.20
CA TRP A 158 1.07 8.26 5.47
C TRP A 158 0.86 8.53 6.95
N TRP A 159 1.15 7.55 7.79
CA TRP A 159 1.09 7.71 9.25
C TRP A 159 2.05 8.79 9.75
N LEU A 160 3.26 8.84 9.20
CA LEU A 160 4.26 9.88 9.49
C LEU A 160 3.71 11.26 9.11
N VAL A 161 3.20 11.41 7.89
CA VAL A 161 2.58 12.66 7.42
C VAL A 161 1.46 13.08 8.36
N LEU A 162 0.49 12.23 8.66
CA LEU A 162 -0.61 12.53 9.58
C LEU A 162 -0.12 12.90 11.00
N THR A 163 1.04 12.43 11.41
CA THR A 163 1.63 12.74 12.71
C THR A 163 2.33 14.11 12.69
N LEU A 164 3.06 14.41 11.63
CA LEU A 164 3.78 15.68 11.46
C LEU A 164 2.85 16.88 11.24
N TRP A 165 1.64 16.67 10.68
CA TRP A 165 0.67 17.73 10.44
C TRP A 165 -0.22 18.06 11.63
N ARG A 166 -0.10 17.39 12.77
CA ARG A 166 -0.84 17.80 13.97
C ARG A 166 -0.30 19.14 14.49
N PRO A 167 -1.16 20.15 14.70
CA PRO A 167 -0.74 21.37 15.38
C PRO A 167 -0.27 21.01 16.79
N ARG A 168 1.02 21.25 17.08
CA ARG A 168 1.62 21.02 18.40
C ARG A 168 0.96 21.85 19.52
N ARG A 169 0.23 22.91 19.17
CA ARG A 169 -0.28 23.94 20.11
C ARG A 169 -1.72 23.78 20.55
N ALA A 170 -2.54 22.96 19.93
CA ALA A 170 -3.94 22.80 20.36
C ALA A 170 -4.12 22.14 21.74
N ALA A 171 -3.04 21.75 22.40
CA ALA A 171 -3.05 21.14 23.72
C ALA A 171 -2.83 22.14 24.86
N PHE A 172 -2.42 23.40 24.61
CA PHE A 172 -1.94 24.26 25.70
C PHE A 172 -2.48 25.70 25.75
N GLU A 173 -3.14 26.22 24.74
CA GLU A 173 -3.71 27.57 24.81
C GLU A 173 -5.25 27.52 24.87
N GLY A 174 -5.67 27.85 26.05
CA GLY A 174 -6.98 28.21 26.55
C GLY A 174 -8.18 28.28 25.65
N GLY A 175 -9.18 27.50 25.95
CA GLY A 175 -10.52 28.01 26.05
C GLY A 175 -11.37 28.20 24.81
N ALA A 176 -11.14 27.48 23.72
CA ALA A 176 -12.20 27.34 22.71
C ALA A 176 -12.12 25.94 22.09
N MET A 177 -13.12 25.14 22.35
CA MET A 177 -13.30 23.80 21.83
C MET A 177 -13.52 23.83 20.32
N GLN A 178 -12.45 23.72 19.54
CA GLN A 178 -12.56 23.29 18.16
C GLN A 178 -11.81 21.95 18.02
N GLY A 179 -12.54 20.86 18.12
CA GLY A 179 -12.04 19.49 18.07
C GLY A 179 -11.86 18.84 19.45
N GLY A 180 -12.65 19.24 20.43
CA GLY A 180 -12.54 18.77 21.81
C GLY A 180 -12.90 17.31 21.97
N VAL A 181 -11.96 16.53 22.50
CA VAL A 181 -12.31 15.37 23.30
C VAL A 181 -12.64 15.89 24.69
N LEU A 182 -13.88 15.75 25.06
CA LEU A 182 -14.44 16.11 26.33
C LEU A 182 -13.67 15.44 27.47
N THR A 183 -13.15 16.25 28.35
CA THR A 183 -12.70 15.82 29.68
C THR A 183 -13.87 15.20 30.40
N GLY A 184 -13.84 13.89 30.63
CA GLY A 184 -14.67 13.25 31.66
C GLY A 184 -15.81 12.33 31.21
N CYS A 185 -16.33 12.43 29.95
CA CYS A 185 -17.30 11.46 29.45
C CYS A 185 -16.78 10.78 28.19
N PRO A 186 -16.80 9.44 28.10
CA PRO A 186 -16.52 8.77 26.84
C PRO A 186 -17.58 9.20 25.83
N VAL A 187 -17.15 9.77 24.70
CA VAL A 187 -18.08 10.09 23.60
C VAL A 187 -18.79 8.79 23.21
N LYS A 188 -20.13 8.76 23.35
CA LYS A 188 -20.91 7.56 23.02
C LYS A 188 -20.53 7.07 21.62
N GLY A 189 -20.28 5.79 21.51
CA GLY A 189 -19.94 5.14 20.24
C GLY A 189 -18.47 5.22 19.79
N LEU A 190 -17.62 6.09 20.38
CA LEU A 190 -16.21 6.23 19.96
C LEU A 190 -15.41 4.93 20.08
N VAL A 191 -15.58 4.20 21.19
CA VAL A 191 -14.89 2.93 21.43
C VAL A 191 -15.34 1.87 20.42
N THR A 192 -16.64 1.79 20.15
CA THR A 192 -17.21 0.86 19.16
C THR A 192 -16.72 1.21 17.75
N ALA A 193 -16.83 2.48 17.34
CA ALA A 193 -16.35 2.93 16.03
C ALA A 193 -14.84 2.63 15.85
N ARG A 194 -14.03 2.82 16.89
CA ARG A 194 -12.60 2.50 16.86
C ARG A 194 -12.34 1.00 16.72
N ARG A 195 -13.07 0.15 17.46
CA ARG A 195 -12.93 -1.31 17.36
C ARG A 195 -13.30 -1.80 15.96
N LEU A 196 -14.41 -1.32 15.41
CA LEU A 196 -14.84 -1.64 14.05
C LEU A 196 -13.84 -1.15 12.99
N ALA A 197 -13.30 0.06 13.16
CA ALA A 197 -12.30 0.59 12.23
C ALA A 197 -10.98 -0.19 12.27
N LEU A 198 -10.55 -0.68 13.43
CA LEU A 198 -9.38 -1.56 13.56
C LEU A 198 -9.65 -2.93 12.92
N ALA A 199 -10.81 -3.52 13.18
CA ALA A 199 -11.20 -4.78 12.55
C ALA A 199 -11.28 -4.66 11.03
N ALA A 200 -11.90 -3.57 10.52
CA ALA A 200 -11.99 -3.29 9.10
C ALA A 200 -10.60 -3.08 8.45
N LEU A 201 -9.65 -2.46 9.17
CA LEU A 201 -8.26 -2.32 8.70
C LEU A 201 -7.58 -3.68 8.55
N VAL A 202 -7.78 -4.60 9.51
CA VAL A 202 -7.23 -5.97 9.44
C VAL A 202 -7.83 -6.73 8.26
N VAL A 203 -9.16 -6.71 8.12
CA VAL A 203 -9.85 -7.39 7.02
C VAL A 203 -9.44 -6.81 5.67
N LEU A 204 -9.26 -5.48 5.57
CA LEU A 204 -8.74 -4.84 4.36
C LEU A 204 -7.30 -5.29 4.05
N GLY A 205 -6.44 -5.41 5.05
CA GLY A 205 -5.08 -5.94 4.88
C GLY A 205 -5.08 -7.36 4.31
N LEU A 206 -5.94 -8.24 4.82
CA LEU A 206 -6.13 -9.59 4.31
C LEU A 206 -6.67 -9.58 2.87
N GLN A 207 -7.61 -8.69 2.55
CA GLN A 207 -8.15 -8.55 1.20
C GLN A 207 -7.09 -8.07 0.21
N ILE A 208 -6.21 -7.15 0.61
CA ILE A 208 -5.06 -6.71 -0.21
C ILE A 208 -4.10 -7.88 -0.44
N ALA A 209 -3.84 -8.71 0.59
CA ALA A 209 -3.04 -9.93 0.44
C ALA A 209 -3.66 -10.92 -0.55
N LEU A 210 -4.97 -11.16 -0.46
CA LEU A 210 -5.71 -11.98 -1.43
C LEU A 210 -5.65 -11.38 -2.85
N GLY A 211 -5.74 -10.06 -3.00
CA GLY A 211 -5.56 -9.38 -4.29
C GLY A 211 -4.16 -9.59 -4.87
N GLY A 212 -3.12 -9.49 -4.04
CA GLY A 212 -1.75 -9.82 -4.41
C GLY A 212 -1.61 -11.27 -4.87
N TRP A 213 -2.19 -12.20 -4.13
CA TRP A 213 -2.20 -13.63 -4.46
C TRP A 213 -2.97 -13.91 -5.76
N THR A 214 -4.10 -13.23 -5.97
CA THR A 214 -4.89 -13.30 -7.22
C THR A 214 -4.06 -12.82 -8.42
N SER A 215 -3.36 -11.70 -8.27
CA SER A 215 -2.52 -11.15 -9.32
C SER A 215 -1.30 -12.04 -9.60
N SER A 216 -0.57 -12.46 -8.56
CA SER A 216 0.67 -13.25 -8.72
C SER A 216 0.45 -14.63 -9.34
N ASN A 217 -0.73 -15.22 -9.14
CA ASN A 217 -1.14 -16.50 -9.72
C ASN A 217 -1.94 -16.37 -11.02
N TYR A 218 -2.09 -15.17 -11.59
CA TYR A 218 -2.90 -14.92 -12.81
C TYR A 218 -4.34 -15.42 -12.68
N ALA A 219 -4.88 -15.39 -11.46
CA ALA A 219 -6.20 -15.96 -11.15
C ALA A 219 -7.36 -15.02 -11.51
N ALA A 220 -7.09 -13.72 -11.76
CA ALA A 220 -8.12 -12.74 -12.08
C ALA A 220 -8.96 -13.13 -13.30
N ILE A 221 -8.33 -13.66 -14.34
CA ILE A 221 -8.98 -14.03 -15.60
C ILE A 221 -9.75 -15.37 -15.52
N ALA A 222 -9.67 -16.12 -14.41
CA ALA A 222 -10.33 -17.42 -14.27
C ALA A 222 -11.85 -17.32 -14.14
N CYS A 223 -12.37 -16.15 -13.68
CA CYS A 223 -13.80 -15.87 -13.60
C CYS A 223 -14.15 -14.67 -14.49
N PRO A 224 -14.52 -14.89 -15.75
CA PRO A 224 -14.75 -13.81 -16.73
C PRO A 224 -16.11 -13.12 -16.55
N ASP A 225 -17.02 -13.68 -15.79
CA ASP A 225 -18.40 -13.24 -15.61
C ASP A 225 -18.70 -12.74 -14.19
N LEU A 226 -19.75 -11.95 -14.04
CA LEU A 226 -20.33 -11.46 -12.78
C LEU A 226 -21.86 -11.53 -12.86
N PRO A 227 -22.55 -11.88 -11.75
CA PRO A 227 -22.05 -12.20 -10.41
C PRO A 227 -21.50 -13.61 -10.27
N THR A 228 -21.76 -14.47 -11.22
CA THR A 228 -21.30 -15.86 -11.30
C THR A 228 -19.81 -15.96 -11.68
N CYS A 229 -19.27 -17.17 -11.66
CA CYS A 229 -17.97 -17.51 -12.21
C CYS A 229 -18.13 -18.73 -13.10
N GLN A 230 -17.80 -18.59 -14.39
CA GLN A 230 -18.01 -19.64 -15.40
C GLN A 230 -19.49 -20.12 -15.46
N GLY A 231 -20.43 -19.15 -15.35
CA GLY A 231 -21.88 -19.41 -15.39
C GLY A 231 -22.47 -20.06 -14.12
N SER A 232 -21.67 -20.30 -13.08
CA SER A 232 -22.10 -20.95 -11.84
C SER A 232 -21.79 -20.09 -10.61
N TRP A 233 -22.66 -20.14 -9.59
CA TRP A 233 -22.39 -19.57 -8.28
C TRP A 233 -21.30 -20.34 -7.52
N TRP A 234 -21.17 -21.64 -7.80
CA TRP A 234 -20.18 -22.51 -7.20
C TRP A 234 -19.55 -23.40 -8.29
N PRO A 235 -18.62 -22.83 -9.08
CA PRO A 235 -17.91 -23.56 -10.12
C PRO A 235 -16.94 -24.58 -9.53
N GLN A 236 -16.41 -25.45 -10.38
CA GLN A 236 -15.37 -26.39 -9.97
C GLN A 236 -14.13 -25.62 -9.51
N ALA A 237 -13.74 -25.79 -8.25
CA ALA A 237 -12.65 -25.08 -7.60
C ALA A 237 -11.78 -26.03 -6.77
N ASP A 238 -10.45 -25.87 -6.87
CA ASP A 238 -9.47 -26.63 -6.09
C ASP A 238 -8.78 -25.71 -5.07
N PHE A 239 -9.35 -25.65 -3.88
CA PHE A 239 -8.81 -24.82 -2.78
C PHE A 239 -7.51 -25.39 -2.21
N ARG A 240 -7.22 -26.67 -2.36
CA ARG A 240 -5.99 -27.28 -1.85
C ARG A 240 -4.78 -26.82 -2.64
N SER A 241 -4.85 -26.88 -3.96
CA SER A 241 -3.76 -26.43 -4.85
C SER A 241 -3.67 -24.90 -4.92
N ALA A 242 -4.79 -24.19 -4.68
CA ALA A 242 -4.87 -22.73 -4.73
C ALA A 242 -3.96 -22.00 -3.72
N TYR A 243 -3.69 -22.61 -2.57
CA TYR A 243 -3.00 -21.98 -1.43
C TYR A 243 -1.69 -22.68 -1.03
N VAL A 244 -1.05 -23.35 -1.98
CA VAL A 244 0.34 -23.80 -1.79
C VAL A 244 1.26 -22.59 -1.83
N LEU A 245 1.71 -22.17 -0.65
CA LEU A 245 2.49 -20.93 -0.51
C LEU A 245 3.89 -21.04 -1.09
N TRP A 246 4.51 -22.23 -1.00
CA TRP A 246 5.87 -22.46 -1.44
C TRP A 246 5.89 -23.29 -2.72
N GLY A 247 6.24 -22.65 -3.81
CA GLY A 247 6.44 -23.32 -5.10
C GLY A 247 7.90 -23.76 -5.30
N SER A 248 8.14 -24.61 -6.30
CA SER A 248 9.50 -25.06 -6.63
C SER A 248 10.34 -23.89 -7.15
N LEU A 249 11.59 -23.81 -6.69
CA LEU A 249 12.57 -22.85 -7.23
C LEU A 249 13.00 -23.25 -8.65
N GLY A 250 13.39 -22.27 -9.46
CA GLY A 250 13.84 -22.50 -10.83
C GLY A 250 12.72 -22.60 -11.87
N ILE A 251 11.45 -22.52 -11.46
CA ILE A 251 10.31 -22.46 -12.36
C ILE A 251 10.00 -20.99 -12.70
N ASN A 252 9.75 -20.72 -13.96
CA ASN A 252 9.23 -19.42 -14.39
C ASN A 252 7.72 -19.34 -14.15
N TYR A 253 7.32 -18.46 -13.24
CA TYR A 253 5.93 -18.24 -12.87
C TYR A 253 5.23 -17.19 -13.75
N GLU A 254 5.89 -16.64 -14.76
CA GLU A 254 5.25 -15.72 -15.72
C GLU A 254 4.13 -16.42 -16.48
N GLY A 255 2.94 -15.83 -16.53
CA GLY A 255 1.72 -16.43 -17.11
C GLY A 255 0.93 -17.34 -16.16
N GLY A 256 1.53 -17.71 -15.02
CA GLY A 256 0.89 -18.59 -14.02
C GLY A 256 1.08 -20.07 -14.32
N VAL A 257 1.28 -20.85 -13.28
CA VAL A 257 1.52 -22.31 -13.37
C VAL A 257 0.36 -23.14 -12.79
N LEU A 258 -0.59 -22.49 -12.10
CA LEU A 258 -1.72 -23.20 -11.50
C LEU A 258 -2.76 -23.64 -12.55
N ALA A 259 -3.32 -24.83 -12.36
CA ALA A 259 -4.47 -25.29 -13.12
C ALA A 259 -5.70 -24.37 -12.92
N ASN A 260 -6.60 -24.35 -13.91
CA ASN A 260 -7.75 -23.44 -13.88
C ASN A 260 -8.64 -23.58 -12.62
N PRO A 261 -8.97 -24.78 -12.09
CA PRO A 261 -9.75 -24.89 -10.86
C PRO A 261 -9.10 -24.24 -9.64
N ALA A 262 -7.78 -24.28 -9.52
CA ALA A 262 -7.06 -23.59 -8.45
C ALA A 262 -7.13 -22.06 -8.60
N ARG A 263 -6.98 -21.54 -9.83
CA ARG A 263 -7.17 -20.10 -10.11
C ARG A 263 -8.59 -19.64 -9.85
N VAL A 264 -9.59 -20.45 -10.18
CA VAL A 264 -11.01 -20.22 -9.84
C VAL A 264 -11.18 -20.10 -8.32
N ALA A 265 -10.62 -21.03 -7.53
CA ALA A 265 -10.68 -20.98 -6.07
C ALA A 265 -10.10 -19.67 -5.50
N ILE A 266 -8.94 -19.22 -6.01
CA ILE A 266 -8.32 -17.94 -5.61
C ILE A 266 -9.24 -16.77 -5.93
N HIS A 267 -9.78 -16.69 -7.15
CA HIS A 267 -10.63 -15.57 -7.56
C HIS A 267 -11.95 -15.53 -6.77
N LEU A 268 -12.59 -16.68 -6.53
CA LEU A 268 -13.78 -16.75 -5.69
C LEU A 268 -13.51 -16.26 -4.27
N THR A 269 -12.42 -16.71 -3.65
CA THR A 269 -12.04 -16.24 -2.32
C THR A 269 -11.84 -14.72 -2.30
N HIS A 270 -11.21 -14.16 -3.34
CA HIS A 270 -11.03 -12.71 -3.45
C HIS A 270 -12.37 -11.96 -3.58
N ARG A 271 -13.34 -12.50 -4.35
CA ARG A 271 -14.68 -11.91 -4.48
C ARG A 271 -15.49 -11.96 -3.18
N TYR A 272 -15.50 -13.12 -2.50
CA TYR A 272 -16.18 -13.24 -1.20
C TYR A 272 -15.50 -12.39 -0.12
N GLY A 273 -14.16 -12.33 -0.16
CA GLY A 273 -13.39 -11.41 0.68
C GLY A 273 -13.73 -9.93 0.41
N ALA A 274 -13.96 -9.55 -0.85
CA ALA A 274 -14.40 -8.21 -1.21
C ALA A 274 -15.79 -7.87 -0.62
N ALA A 275 -16.73 -8.81 -0.62
CA ALA A 275 -18.01 -8.62 0.05
C ALA A 275 -17.84 -8.43 1.57
N LEU A 276 -17.04 -9.28 2.20
CA LEU A 276 -16.77 -9.22 3.64
C LEU A 276 -16.10 -7.89 4.04
N VAL A 277 -15.06 -7.48 3.33
CA VAL A 277 -14.37 -6.21 3.63
C VAL A 277 -15.28 -5.00 3.39
N SER A 278 -16.14 -5.06 2.38
CA SER A 278 -17.13 -4.00 2.11
C SER A 278 -18.10 -3.84 3.28
N LEU A 279 -18.64 -4.93 3.82
CA LEU A 279 -19.50 -4.89 5.01
C LEU A 279 -18.76 -4.35 6.23
N ALA A 280 -17.52 -4.77 6.46
CA ALA A 280 -16.71 -4.28 7.58
C ALA A 280 -16.40 -2.78 7.48
N LEU A 281 -16.05 -2.31 6.27
CA LEU A 281 -15.77 -0.90 6.01
C LEU A 281 -17.03 -0.03 6.13
N LEU A 282 -18.16 -0.49 5.60
CA LEU A 282 -19.45 0.21 5.76
C LEU A 282 -19.85 0.29 7.24
N ALA A 283 -19.78 -0.82 7.99
CA ALA A 283 -20.08 -0.83 9.40
C ALA A 283 -19.18 0.14 10.19
N SER A 284 -17.87 0.16 9.89
CA SER A 284 -16.92 1.07 10.54
C SER A 284 -17.19 2.54 10.21
N ALA A 285 -17.49 2.86 8.94
CA ALA A 285 -17.77 4.22 8.50
C ALA A 285 -19.10 4.72 9.09
N LEU A 286 -20.16 3.91 9.08
CA LEU A 286 -21.45 4.25 9.68
C LEU A 286 -21.32 4.47 11.20
N ALA A 287 -20.62 3.58 11.91
CA ALA A 287 -20.35 3.76 13.33
C ALA A 287 -19.57 5.05 13.62
N ALA A 288 -18.62 5.41 12.74
CA ALA A 288 -17.86 6.64 12.84
C ALA A 288 -18.73 7.89 12.60
N LEU A 289 -19.68 7.85 11.66
CA LEU A 289 -20.63 8.96 11.39
C LEU A 289 -21.58 9.21 12.57
N LEU A 290 -21.85 8.19 13.39
CA LEU A 290 -22.63 8.33 14.63
C LEU A 290 -21.85 9.03 15.76
N VAL A 291 -20.53 9.16 15.63
CA VAL A 291 -19.69 9.94 16.56
C VAL A 291 -19.82 11.42 16.22
N ARG A 292 -20.74 12.11 16.91
CA ARG A 292 -21.06 13.51 16.63
C ARG A 292 -19.99 14.48 17.14
N GLY A 293 -19.88 15.65 16.50
CA GLY A 293 -19.06 16.77 16.97
C GLY A 293 -17.58 16.71 16.57
N ILE A 294 -17.13 15.70 15.82
CA ILE A 294 -15.73 15.57 15.38
C ILE A 294 -15.63 15.57 13.85
N ARG A 295 -15.50 16.77 13.25
CA ARG A 295 -15.44 16.96 11.79
C ARG A 295 -14.41 16.05 11.10
N SER A 296 -13.24 15.84 11.71
CA SER A 296 -12.20 14.98 11.13
C SER A 296 -12.63 13.51 11.02
N VAL A 297 -13.46 13.01 11.96
CA VAL A 297 -14.02 11.66 11.91
C VAL A 297 -15.05 11.56 10.78
N THR A 298 -15.95 12.54 10.68
CA THR A 298 -16.95 12.57 9.60
C THR A 298 -16.32 12.61 8.20
N LEU A 299 -15.30 13.47 8.00
CA LEU A 299 -14.60 13.56 6.72
C LEU A 299 -13.84 12.27 6.38
N ALA A 300 -13.20 11.65 7.37
CA ALA A 300 -12.48 10.39 7.16
C ALA A 300 -13.46 9.24 6.86
N ALA A 301 -14.61 9.18 7.52
CA ALA A 301 -15.64 8.18 7.23
C ALA A 301 -16.22 8.36 5.82
N ALA A 302 -16.50 9.59 5.40
CA ALA A 302 -16.95 9.89 4.04
C ALA A 302 -15.90 9.52 2.99
N ALA A 303 -14.60 9.77 3.27
CA ALA A 303 -13.50 9.36 2.39
C ALA A 303 -13.42 7.83 2.24
N VAL A 304 -13.64 7.07 3.32
CA VAL A 304 -13.69 5.59 3.26
C VAL A 304 -14.87 5.13 2.38
N MET A 305 -16.05 5.71 2.54
CA MET A 305 -17.23 5.34 1.74
C MET A 305 -17.01 5.64 0.25
N LEU A 306 -16.48 6.81 -0.08
CA LEU A 306 -16.16 7.19 -1.46
C LEU A 306 -15.10 6.27 -2.07
N ALA A 307 -14.01 6.04 -1.36
CA ALA A 307 -12.93 5.17 -1.82
C ALA A 307 -13.41 3.72 -2.01
N LEU A 308 -14.26 3.21 -1.12
CA LEU A 308 -14.88 1.89 -1.27
C LEU A 308 -15.78 1.81 -2.51
N ALA A 309 -16.64 2.81 -2.72
CA ALA A 309 -17.52 2.86 -3.88
C ALA A 309 -16.71 2.86 -5.19
N LEU A 310 -15.66 3.67 -5.27
CA LEU A 310 -14.75 3.71 -6.42
C LEU A 310 -14.03 2.38 -6.62
N GLN A 311 -13.53 1.75 -5.54
CA GLN A 311 -12.83 0.46 -5.60
C GLN A 311 -13.73 -0.66 -6.14
N LEU A 312 -14.98 -0.70 -5.68
CA LEU A 312 -15.97 -1.67 -6.17
C LEU A 312 -16.33 -1.40 -7.63
N ALA A 313 -16.58 -0.14 -7.99
CA ALA A 313 -16.89 0.24 -9.37
C ALA A 313 -15.73 -0.17 -10.31
N ILE A 314 -14.48 0.12 -9.97
CA ILE A 314 -13.31 -0.28 -10.76
C ILE A 314 -13.21 -1.81 -10.86
N GLY A 315 -13.39 -2.54 -9.75
CA GLY A 315 -13.30 -4.01 -9.73
C GLY A 315 -14.38 -4.68 -10.57
N ILE A 316 -15.62 -4.19 -10.50
CA ILE A 316 -16.74 -4.68 -11.33
C ILE A 316 -16.48 -4.38 -12.81
N SER A 317 -16.13 -3.12 -13.12
CA SER A 317 -15.82 -2.70 -14.50
C SER A 317 -14.66 -3.50 -15.09
N MET A 318 -13.64 -3.81 -14.28
CA MET A 318 -12.48 -4.61 -14.71
C MET A 318 -12.92 -6.00 -15.21
N VAL A 319 -13.82 -6.67 -14.51
CA VAL A 319 -14.34 -7.97 -14.95
C VAL A 319 -15.22 -7.82 -16.19
N LEU A 320 -16.18 -6.90 -16.17
CA LEU A 320 -17.15 -6.71 -17.27
C LEU A 320 -16.47 -6.28 -18.59
N MET A 321 -15.33 -5.59 -18.50
CA MET A 321 -14.57 -5.14 -19.68
C MET A 321 -13.43 -6.10 -20.08
N GLY A 322 -13.35 -7.31 -19.51
CA GLY A 322 -12.35 -8.31 -19.88
C GLY A 322 -10.92 -7.98 -19.41
N PHE A 323 -10.78 -7.39 -18.23
CA PHE A 323 -9.50 -7.13 -17.54
C PHE A 323 -8.53 -6.20 -18.29
N PRO A 324 -8.95 -5.04 -18.80
CA PRO A 324 -8.02 -4.13 -19.47
C PRO A 324 -6.95 -3.64 -18.49
N LEU A 325 -5.72 -3.52 -18.99
CA LEU A 325 -4.52 -3.19 -18.20
C LEU A 325 -4.69 -1.93 -17.34
N TRP A 326 -5.31 -0.89 -17.89
CA TRP A 326 -5.52 0.37 -17.18
C TRP A 326 -6.48 0.24 -15.99
N LEU A 327 -7.56 -0.56 -16.12
CA LEU A 327 -8.48 -0.83 -15.00
C LEU A 327 -7.81 -1.70 -13.93
N ALA A 328 -7.05 -2.72 -14.31
CA ALA A 328 -6.32 -3.56 -13.37
C ALA A 328 -5.26 -2.74 -12.59
N THR A 329 -4.58 -1.80 -13.26
CA THR A 329 -3.67 -0.86 -12.60
C THR A 329 -4.42 0.12 -11.70
N ALA A 330 -5.56 0.65 -12.15
CA ALA A 330 -6.41 1.54 -11.37
C ALA A 330 -7.00 0.83 -10.14
N HIS A 331 -7.31 -0.46 -10.22
CA HIS A 331 -7.78 -1.26 -9.08
C HIS A 331 -6.72 -1.36 -7.97
N ASN A 332 -5.46 -1.50 -8.33
CA ASN A 332 -4.35 -1.46 -7.36
C ASN A 332 -4.19 -0.06 -6.74
N ALA A 333 -4.27 1.00 -7.56
CA ALA A 333 -4.23 2.39 -7.07
C ALA A 333 -5.40 2.69 -6.14
N GLY A 334 -6.61 2.24 -6.48
CA GLY A 334 -7.81 2.38 -5.65
C GLY A 334 -7.68 1.67 -4.30
N ALA A 335 -7.08 0.46 -4.28
CA ALA A 335 -6.79 -0.25 -3.04
C ALA A 335 -5.81 0.53 -2.14
N ALA A 336 -4.79 1.17 -2.73
CA ALA A 336 -3.87 2.05 -2.01
C ALA A 336 -4.59 3.25 -1.39
N LEU A 337 -5.42 3.95 -2.16
CA LEU A 337 -6.19 5.09 -1.68
C LEU A 337 -7.21 4.71 -0.60
N LEU A 338 -7.89 3.56 -0.75
CA LEU A 338 -8.81 3.03 0.24
C LEU A 338 -8.07 2.74 1.56
N LEU A 339 -6.89 2.12 1.50
CA LEU A 339 -6.07 1.87 2.68
C LEU A 339 -5.66 3.18 3.37
N LEU A 340 -5.26 4.22 2.62
CA LEU A 340 -4.93 5.53 3.18
C LEU A 340 -6.15 6.17 3.86
N ALA A 341 -7.35 6.07 3.27
CA ALA A 341 -8.59 6.56 3.88
C ALA A 341 -8.93 5.82 5.17
N VAL A 342 -8.80 4.48 5.21
CA VAL A 342 -9.04 3.68 6.41
C VAL A 342 -8.03 3.99 7.52
N LEU A 343 -6.76 4.22 7.19
CA LEU A 343 -5.74 4.65 8.14
C LEU A 343 -6.05 6.05 8.69
N ALA A 344 -6.53 6.99 7.86
CA ALA A 344 -6.96 8.31 8.30
C ALA A 344 -8.16 8.22 9.26
N LEU A 345 -9.13 7.35 8.99
CA LEU A 345 -10.25 7.08 9.87
C LEU A 345 -9.76 6.53 11.23
N ASN A 346 -8.92 5.49 11.21
CA ASN A 346 -8.34 4.93 12.42
C ASN A 346 -7.55 5.97 13.24
N ARG A 347 -6.87 6.89 12.55
CA ARG A 347 -6.13 7.99 13.18
C ARG A 347 -7.06 9.02 13.83
N SER A 348 -8.17 9.36 13.16
CA SER A 348 -9.14 10.34 13.66
C SER A 348 -9.93 9.84 14.88
N LEU A 349 -10.10 8.52 15.00
CA LEU A 349 -10.79 7.86 16.12
C LEU A 349 -9.89 7.62 17.35
N ARG A 350 -8.59 8.03 17.31
CA ARG A 350 -7.72 7.89 18.48
C ARG A 350 -8.10 8.91 19.56
N PRO A 351 -8.27 8.48 20.83
CA PRO A 351 -8.49 9.42 21.91
C PRO A 351 -7.26 10.35 22.05
N VAL A 352 -7.52 11.63 22.24
CA VAL A 352 -6.48 12.59 22.64
C VAL A 352 -6.33 12.47 24.15
N TRP A 353 -5.22 11.90 24.62
CA TRP A 353 -4.92 11.86 26.04
C TRP A 353 -4.51 13.25 26.50
N VAL A 354 -5.27 13.85 27.44
CA VAL A 354 -4.93 15.11 28.11
C VAL A 354 -4.40 14.74 29.50
N PRO A 355 -3.15 15.12 29.86
CA PRO A 355 -2.59 14.84 31.18
C PRO A 355 -3.46 15.41 32.31
N ALA A 356 -3.62 14.65 33.39
CA ALA A 356 -4.45 15.05 34.55
C ALA A 356 -3.96 16.35 35.24
N ALA A 357 -2.67 16.68 35.09
CA ALA A 357 -2.07 17.92 35.65
C ALA A 357 -2.65 19.21 35.06
N ALA A 358 -3.25 19.17 33.85
CA ALA A 358 -3.95 20.35 33.31
C ALA A 358 -5.33 20.60 33.94
N ARG A 359 -5.78 19.72 34.84
CA ARG A 359 -7.09 19.84 35.51
C ARG A 359 -7.06 20.68 36.77
N SER A 360 -5.92 20.77 37.48
CA SER A 360 -5.82 21.47 38.75
C SER A 360 -5.70 22.99 38.65
N LEU A 361 -5.35 23.53 37.48
CA LEU A 361 -5.20 24.97 37.23
C LEU A 361 -6.50 25.70 36.88
N LYS A 362 -7.64 24.97 36.73
CA LYS A 362 -8.97 25.59 36.48
C LYS A 362 -9.93 25.54 37.66
N ALA A 363 -9.52 25.00 38.81
CA ALA A 363 -10.32 24.92 40.01
C ALA A 363 -9.81 25.84 41.16
N ALA A 364 -8.85 26.70 40.87
CA ALA A 364 -8.43 27.82 41.68
C ALA A 364 -8.64 29.10 40.88
#